data_32394ac02a904e886ee1bd8274609656
#
_entry.id   32394ac02a904e886ee1bd8274609656
#
_cell.length_a   1.000
_cell.length_b   1.000
_cell.length_c   1.000
_cell.angle_alpha   90.00
_cell.angle_beta   90.00
_cell.angle_gamma   90.00
#
_symmetry.space_group_name_H-M   'P 1'
#
loop_
_entity.id
_entity.type
_entity.pdbx_description
1 polymer ?
#
loop_
_entity_poly.entity_id
_entity_poly.type
_entity_poly.pdbx_seq_one_letter_code
_entity_poly.pdbx_strand_id
1 'polypeptide(L)'
;MQNFPSRIKKRIREYSMQAHENELKSALAELAPKFKAWEADEVSSGELSDLVYRWASGITKELFKKYNYGMIEMNVAYVIVTGILNRAAIDKEVLEYFGNAITFCEQNQR
;
A
#
# COMPACT_ATOMS: atom_id res chain seq x y z
N MET A 1 13.88 6.11 11.83
CA MET A 1 13.21 7.42 12.09
C MET A 1 13.67 8.12 13.38
N GLN A 2 14.73 7.64 14.03
CA GLN A 2 15.12 8.20 15.34
C GLN A 2 15.48 9.68 15.28
N ASN A 3 16.11 10.12 14.18
CA ASN A 3 16.57 11.50 14.03
C ASN A 3 15.56 12.46 13.38
N PHE A 4 14.36 11.97 13.10
CA PHE A 4 13.35 12.80 12.45
C PHE A 4 12.54 13.58 13.49
N PRO A 5 12.21 14.86 13.21
CA PRO A 5 11.31 15.62 14.08
C PRO A 5 9.95 14.94 14.22
N SER A 6 9.28 15.19 15.35
CA SER A 6 7.96 14.59 15.62
C SER A 6 6.92 14.90 14.54
N ARG A 7 6.92 16.12 14.01
CA ARG A 7 5.99 16.52 12.94
C ARG A 7 6.23 15.72 11.65
N ILE A 8 7.49 15.39 11.35
CA ILE A 8 7.85 14.60 10.18
C ILE A 8 7.44 13.13 10.41
N LYS A 9 7.67 12.59 11.59
CA LYS A 9 7.23 11.23 11.94
C LYS A 9 5.71 11.08 11.79
N LYS A 10 4.96 12.10 12.21
CA LYS A 10 3.50 12.10 12.08
C LYS A 10 3.08 12.08 10.61
N ARG A 11 3.71 12.90 9.77
CA ARG A 11 3.41 12.94 8.33
C ARG A 11 3.74 11.62 7.66
N ILE A 12 4.84 11.00 8.04
CA ILE A 12 5.24 9.69 7.51
C ILE A 12 4.19 8.63 7.82
N ARG A 13 3.65 8.62 9.05
CA ARG A 13 2.58 7.70 9.42
C ARG A 13 1.32 7.95 8.61
N GLU A 14 0.96 9.21 8.38
CA GLU A 14 -0.20 9.57 7.57
C GLU A 14 -0.02 9.09 6.12
N TYR A 15 1.16 9.27 5.54
CA TYR A 15 1.45 8.75 4.20
C TYR A 15 1.42 7.23 4.14
N SER A 16 1.93 6.57 5.18
CA SER A 16 1.86 5.10 5.28
C SER A 16 0.41 4.63 5.29
N MET A 17 -0.45 5.27 6.07
CA MET A 17 -1.88 4.94 6.11
C MET A 17 -2.55 5.18 4.76
N GLN A 18 -2.22 6.28 4.10
CA GLN A 18 -2.78 6.58 2.78
C GLN A 18 -2.33 5.55 1.74
N ALA A 19 -1.07 5.14 1.79
CA ALA A 19 -0.55 4.12 0.89
C ALA A 19 -1.24 2.78 1.09
N HIS A 20 -1.46 2.38 2.36
CA HIS A 20 -2.19 1.16 2.69
C HIS A 20 -3.61 1.21 2.14
N GLU A 21 -4.31 2.33 2.33
CA GLU A 21 -5.65 2.54 1.78
C GLU A 21 -5.66 2.42 0.26
N ASN A 22 -4.68 3.05 -0.41
CA ASN A 22 -4.60 2.99 -1.87
C ASN A 22 -4.39 1.56 -2.39
N GLU A 23 -3.53 0.79 -1.73
CA GLU A 23 -3.29 -0.60 -2.12
C GLU A 23 -4.49 -1.49 -1.84
N LEU A 24 -5.17 -1.30 -0.70
CA LEU A 24 -6.40 -2.04 -0.39
C LEU A 24 -7.51 -1.73 -1.39
N LYS A 25 -7.66 -0.46 -1.75
CA LYS A 25 -8.66 -0.05 -2.73
C LYS A 25 -8.41 -0.72 -4.09
N SER A 26 -7.16 -0.79 -4.53
CA SER A 26 -6.80 -1.47 -5.77
C SER A 26 -7.12 -2.97 -5.70
N ALA A 27 -6.81 -3.60 -4.57
CA ALA A 27 -7.09 -5.02 -4.36
C ALA A 27 -8.59 -5.32 -4.34
N LEU A 28 -9.37 -4.47 -3.68
CA LEU A 28 -10.84 -4.61 -3.64
C LEU A 28 -11.45 -4.39 -5.02
N ALA A 29 -10.90 -3.46 -5.80
CA ALA A 29 -11.38 -3.21 -7.16
C ALA A 29 -11.26 -4.44 -8.06
N GLU A 30 -10.29 -5.31 -7.81
CA GLU A 30 -10.15 -6.56 -8.54
C GLU A 30 -11.25 -7.57 -8.20
N LEU A 31 -11.79 -7.51 -6.97
CA LEU A 31 -12.89 -8.39 -6.55
C LEU A 31 -14.25 -7.91 -7.04
N ALA A 32 -14.45 -6.61 -7.24
CA ALA A 32 -15.74 -6.04 -7.57
C ALA A 32 -16.39 -6.70 -8.81
N PRO A 33 -15.68 -6.95 -9.93
CA PRO A 33 -16.27 -7.62 -11.09
C PRO A 33 -16.72 -9.06 -10.79
N LYS A 34 -16.08 -9.72 -9.82
CA LYS A 34 -16.43 -11.11 -9.44
C LYS A 34 -17.76 -11.16 -8.73
N PHE A 35 -18.08 -10.14 -7.92
CA PHE A 35 -19.40 -10.02 -7.29
C PHE A 35 -20.50 -9.78 -8.32
N LYS A 36 -20.21 -8.96 -9.35
CA LYS A 36 -21.16 -8.74 -10.44
C LYS A 36 -21.40 -10.01 -11.24
N ALA A 37 -20.36 -10.77 -11.53
CA ALA A 37 -20.47 -12.05 -12.22
C ALA A 37 -21.29 -13.05 -11.41
N TRP A 38 -21.14 -13.04 -10.09
CA TRP A 38 -21.91 -13.87 -9.19
C TRP A 38 -23.39 -13.48 -9.21
N GLU A 39 -23.70 -12.19 -9.18
CA GLU A 39 -25.09 -11.71 -9.28
C GLU A 39 -25.75 -12.13 -10.61
N ALA A 40 -24.96 -12.23 -11.66
CA ALA A 40 -25.42 -12.64 -12.99
C ALA A 40 -25.39 -14.17 -13.20
N ASP A 41 -25.16 -14.94 -12.13
CA ASP A 41 -25.06 -16.41 -12.16
C ASP A 41 -23.95 -16.96 -13.05
N GLU A 42 -22.95 -16.13 -13.37
CA GLU A 42 -21.77 -16.55 -14.16
C GLU A 42 -20.71 -17.24 -13.28
N VAL A 43 -20.72 -16.96 -11.98
CA VAL A 43 -19.81 -17.53 -10.99
C VAL A 43 -20.66 -18.08 -9.84
N SER A 44 -20.36 -19.30 -9.40
CA SER A 44 -21.10 -19.91 -8.29
C SER A 44 -20.75 -19.26 -6.95
N SER A 45 -21.63 -19.42 -5.96
CA SER A 45 -21.39 -18.95 -4.61
C SER A 45 -20.12 -19.57 -3.99
N GLY A 46 -19.88 -20.86 -4.30
CA GLY A 46 -18.67 -21.54 -3.83
C GLY A 46 -17.39 -20.94 -4.42
N GLU A 47 -17.41 -20.66 -5.71
CA GLU A 47 -16.26 -20.03 -6.37
C GLU A 47 -15.99 -18.63 -5.82
N LEU A 48 -17.05 -17.82 -5.64
CA LEU A 48 -16.89 -16.47 -5.10
C LEU A 48 -16.38 -16.53 -3.65
N SER A 49 -16.95 -17.42 -2.83
CA SER A 49 -16.52 -17.61 -1.44
C SER A 49 -15.02 -17.95 -1.36
N ASP A 50 -14.57 -18.84 -2.25
CA ASP A 50 -13.16 -19.23 -2.31
C ASP A 50 -12.26 -18.05 -2.72
N LEU A 51 -12.70 -17.24 -3.68
CA LEU A 51 -11.97 -16.04 -4.10
C LEU A 51 -11.84 -15.04 -2.95
N VAL A 52 -12.91 -14.82 -2.20
CA VAL A 52 -12.92 -13.92 -1.04
C VAL A 52 -11.97 -14.43 0.03
N TYR A 53 -11.99 -15.73 0.31
CA TYR A 53 -11.09 -16.34 1.29
C TYR A 53 -9.63 -16.16 0.88
N ARG A 54 -9.30 -16.44 -0.38
CA ARG A 54 -7.94 -16.28 -0.89
C ARG A 54 -7.48 -14.82 -0.86
N TRP A 55 -8.39 -13.89 -1.15
CA TRP A 55 -8.09 -12.46 -1.05
C TRP A 55 -7.76 -12.08 0.39
N ALA A 56 -8.60 -12.51 1.34
CA ALA A 56 -8.43 -12.17 2.75
C ALA A 56 -7.18 -12.78 3.36
N SER A 57 -6.87 -14.06 3.03
CA SER A 57 -5.71 -14.75 3.59
C SER A 57 -4.41 -14.48 2.82
N GLY A 58 -4.52 -13.94 1.62
CA GLY A 58 -3.36 -13.61 0.78
C GLY A 58 -3.01 -12.13 0.84
N ILE A 59 -3.51 -11.36 -0.13
CA ILE A 59 -3.08 -9.96 -0.33
C ILE A 59 -3.39 -9.05 0.86
N THR A 60 -4.57 -9.20 1.48
CA THR A 60 -4.94 -8.39 2.64
C THR A 60 -3.98 -8.61 3.79
N LYS A 61 -3.67 -9.88 4.06
CA LYS A 61 -2.73 -10.25 5.12
C LYS A 61 -1.32 -9.73 4.84
N GLU A 62 -0.87 -9.84 3.58
CA GLU A 62 0.45 -9.34 3.20
C GLU A 62 0.56 -7.83 3.35
N LEU A 63 -0.48 -7.09 2.95
CA LEU A 63 -0.51 -5.64 3.11
C LEU A 63 -0.53 -5.25 4.59
N PHE A 64 -1.31 -5.97 5.41
CA PHE A 64 -1.34 -5.72 6.85
C PHE A 64 0.06 -5.86 7.45
N LYS A 65 0.77 -6.94 7.12
CA LYS A 65 2.13 -7.18 7.60
C LYS A 65 3.08 -6.08 7.15
N LYS A 66 3.03 -5.71 5.86
CA LYS A 66 3.88 -4.69 5.28
C LYS A 66 3.78 -3.36 6.03
N TYR A 67 2.54 -2.92 6.32
CA TYR A 67 2.31 -1.61 6.91
C TYR A 67 2.35 -1.60 8.44
N ASN A 68 2.30 -2.76 9.09
CA ASN A 68 2.30 -2.82 10.55
C ASN A 68 3.58 -3.41 11.14
N TYR A 69 4.31 -4.23 10.38
CA TYR A 69 5.51 -4.90 10.89
C TYR A 69 6.77 -4.56 10.11
N GLY A 70 6.65 -3.87 8.99
CA GLY A 70 7.79 -3.47 8.20
C GLY A 70 8.46 -2.18 8.71
N MET A 71 9.57 -1.81 8.08
CA MET A 71 10.24 -0.54 8.35
C MET A 71 9.49 0.57 7.64
N ILE A 72 8.80 1.41 8.42
CA ILE A 72 7.90 2.44 7.88
C ILE A 72 8.59 3.40 6.91
N GLU A 73 9.84 3.80 7.20
CA GLU A 73 10.60 4.70 6.32
C GLU A 73 10.82 4.10 4.95
N MET A 74 11.28 2.85 4.90
CA MET A 74 11.56 2.16 3.65
C MET A 74 10.28 1.89 2.88
N ASN A 75 9.20 1.53 3.57
CA ASN A 75 7.91 1.30 2.94
C ASN A 75 7.37 2.59 2.30
N VAL A 76 7.45 3.72 3.01
CA VAL A 76 6.98 5.00 2.46
C VAL A 76 7.85 5.43 1.29
N ALA A 77 9.19 5.29 1.39
CA ALA A 77 10.09 5.59 0.27
C ALA A 77 9.74 4.73 -0.96
N TYR A 78 9.50 3.44 -0.75
CA TYR A 78 9.13 2.50 -1.82
C TYR A 78 7.81 2.90 -2.49
N VAL A 79 6.78 3.24 -1.71
CA VAL A 79 5.47 3.61 -2.28
C VAL A 79 5.52 4.96 -3.03
N ILE A 80 6.43 5.84 -2.65
CA ILE A 80 6.67 7.08 -3.40
C ILE A 80 7.32 6.76 -4.74
N VAL A 81 8.37 5.93 -4.73
CA VAL A 81 9.11 5.57 -5.94
C VAL A 81 8.24 4.79 -6.93
N THR A 82 7.40 3.88 -6.43
CA THR A 82 6.53 3.05 -7.28
C THR A 82 5.24 3.74 -7.71
N GLY A 83 4.96 4.93 -7.19
CA GLY A 83 3.79 5.70 -7.60
C GLY A 83 2.49 5.34 -6.88
N ILE A 84 2.54 4.47 -5.88
CA ILE A 84 1.37 4.17 -5.04
C ILE A 84 0.89 5.44 -4.36
N LEU A 85 1.84 6.29 -3.94
CA LEU A 85 1.58 7.67 -3.56
C LEU A 85 2.13 8.58 -4.64
N ASN A 86 1.39 9.65 -4.96
CA ASN A 86 1.85 10.65 -5.92
C ASN A 86 2.94 11.49 -5.26
N ARG A 87 4.17 11.44 -5.82
CA ARG A 87 5.32 12.20 -5.29
C ARG A 87 5.00 13.71 -5.20
N ALA A 88 4.25 14.24 -6.16
CA ALA A 88 3.89 15.66 -6.18
C ALA A 88 2.99 16.08 -5.02
N ALA A 89 2.30 15.13 -4.39
CA ALA A 89 1.43 15.39 -3.24
C ALA A 89 2.18 15.26 -1.90
N ILE A 90 3.46 14.89 -1.93
CA ILE A 90 4.26 14.73 -0.70
C ILE A 90 4.91 16.06 -0.35
N ASP A 91 4.89 16.43 0.93
CA ASP A 91 5.56 17.65 1.41
C ASP A 91 7.04 17.62 1.05
N LYS A 92 7.56 18.74 0.55
CA LYS A 92 8.98 18.86 0.17
C LYS A 92 9.90 18.55 1.34
N GLU A 93 9.55 18.99 2.53
CA GLU A 93 10.34 18.73 3.73
C GLU A 93 10.45 17.23 4.01
N VAL A 94 9.34 16.50 3.83
CA VAL A 94 9.34 15.04 4.01
C VAL A 94 10.23 14.39 2.96
N LEU A 95 10.15 14.82 1.70
CA LEU A 95 11.00 14.30 0.63
C LEU A 95 12.49 14.51 0.94
N GLU A 96 12.85 15.64 1.52
CA GLU A 96 14.22 15.93 1.90
C GLU A 96 14.73 14.91 2.94
N TYR A 97 13.91 14.60 3.95
CA TYR A 97 14.28 13.60 4.95
C TYR A 97 14.42 12.20 4.35
N PHE A 98 13.73 11.92 3.25
CA PHE A 98 13.77 10.61 2.60
C PHE A 98 14.77 10.51 1.46
N GLY A 99 15.55 11.55 1.17
CA GLY A 99 16.43 11.59 0.00
C GLY A 99 17.25 10.32 -0.19
N ASN A 100 17.93 9.85 0.86
CA ASN A 100 18.77 8.66 0.79
C ASN A 100 17.93 7.38 0.59
N ALA A 101 16.81 7.27 1.29
CA ALA A 101 15.93 6.11 1.18
C ALA A 101 15.30 6.03 -0.22
N ILE A 102 14.89 7.17 -0.77
CA ILE A 102 14.33 7.23 -2.13
C ILE A 102 15.38 6.80 -3.15
N THR A 103 16.59 7.33 -3.05
CA THR A 103 17.69 6.96 -3.94
C THR A 103 17.97 5.46 -3.87
N PHE A 104 17.99 4.90 -2.66
CA PHE A 104 18.20 3.47 -2.46
C PHE A 104 17.10 2.66 -3.15
N CYS A 105 15.84 3.04 -2.97
CA CYS A 105 14.71 2.35 -3.59
C CYS A 105 14.75 2.44 -5.12
N GLU A 106 15.12 3.61 -5.67
CA GLU A 106 15.25 3.79 -7.13
C GLU A 106 16.32 2.86 -7.70
N GLN A 107 17.46 2.74 -7.02
CA GLN A 107 18.58 1.90 -7.47
C GLN A 107 18.26 0.40 -7.37
N ASN A 108 17.41 0.00 -6.46
CA ASN A 108 17.12 -1.41 -6.18
C ASN A 108 15.74 -1.87 -6.68
N GLN A 109 15.10 -1.08 -7.52
CA GLN A 109 13.77 -1.38 -8.04
C GLN A 109 13.79 -2.37 -9.22
N ARG A 110 14.94 -2.81 -9.64
CA ARG A 110 15.06 -3.72 -10.79
C ARG A 110 14.71 -5.15 -10.44
#